data_ff098d70f788040f0306fba310ef09ef
#
_entry.id   ff098d70f788040f0306fba310ef09ef
#
_cell.length_a   1.000
_cell.length_b   1.000
_cell.length_c   1.000
_cell.angle_alpha   90.00
_cell.angle_beta   90.00
_cell.angle_gamma   90.00
#
_symmetry.space_group_name_H-M   'P 1'
#
loop_
_entity.id
_entity.type
_entity.pdbx_description
1 polymer ?
#
loop_
_entity_poly.entity_id
_entity_poly.type
_entity_poly.pdbx_seq_one_letter_code
_entity_poly.pdbx_strand_id
1 'polypeptide(L)'
;FFLDPNDALKGLLETEEGQRRKVLTDSSYVIVASRIGFKDQSIVSGKISSLVKIDFGKPPHTVIIPGRLHFTESDALKLFGQCLDEPFDNSEKTEKISKQMMKKYVPMVREALEEIIPLYKNQKEFEVILENAELYIEQAEIFLDEGRDENAILSIGYADGLVDALRLAKGLEFKM
;
A
#
# COMPACT_ATOMS: atom_id res chain seq x y z
N PHE A 1 13.67 -16.80 -21.38
CA PHE A 1 13.29 -17.56 -20.19
C PHE A 1 12.03 -16.92 -19.62
N PHE A 2 10.96 -17.67 -19.46
CA PHE A 2 9.72 -17.19 -18.86
C PHE A 2 9.57 -17.81 -17.46
N LEU A 3 9.24 -17.00 -16.47
CA LEU A 3 8.97 -17.47 -15.12
C LEU A 3 7.62 -18.17 -15.11
N ASP A 4 7.54 -19.35 -14.52
CA ASP A 4 6.28 -20.04 -14.30
C ASP A 4 5.44 -19.32 -13.24
N PRO A 5 4.11 -19.18 -13.43
CA PRO A 5 3.24 -18.53 -12.44
C PRO A 5 3.32 -19.16 -11.04
N ASN A 6 3.47 -20.47 -10.95
CA ASN A 6 3.61 -21.15 -9.66
C ASN A 6 4.89 -20.76 -8.93
N ASP A 7 6.00 -20.66 -9.66
CA ASP A 7 7.27 -20.22 -9.09
C ASP A 7 7.21 -18.74 -8.68
N ALA A 8 6.53 -17.92 -9.49
CA ALA A 8 6.30 -16.52 -9.16
C ALA A 8 5.48 -16.35 -7.88
N LEU A 9 4.36 -17.09 -7.75
CA LEU A 9 3.49 -17.03 -6.57
C LEU A 9 4.20 -17.54 -5.30
N LYS A 10 4.97 -18.63 -5.39
CA LYS A 10 5.77 -19.14 -4.28
C LYS A 10 6.83 -18.13 -3.85
N GLY A 11 7.59 -17.56 -4.79
CA GLY A 11 8.59 -16.54 -4.48
C GLY A 11 8.01 -15.28 -3.84
N LEU A 12 6.79 -14.88 -4.22
CA LEU A 12 6.08 -13.78 -3.59
C LEU A 12 5.70 -14.10 -2.12
N LEU A 13 5.20 -15.33 -1.85
CA LEU A 13 4.89 -15.76 -0.49
C LEU A 13 6.14 -15.87 0.38
N GLU A 14 7.24 -16.42 -0.14
CA GLU A 14 8.53 -16.49 0.56
C GLU A 14 9.06 -15.08 0.89
N THR A 15 8.92 -14.15 -0.04
CA THR A 15 9.28 -12.74 0.17
C THR A 15 8.44 -12.11 1.27
N GLU A 16 7.12 -12.36 1.26
CA GLU A 16 6.20 -11.88 2.28
C GLU A 16 6.54 -12.45 3.67
N GLU A 17 6.85 -13.75 3.75
CA GLU A 17 7.25 -14.39 4.99
C GLU A 17 8.51 -13.75 5.59
N GLY A 18 9.48 -13.41 4.73
CA GLY A 18 10.70 -12.71 5.14
C GLY A 18 10.46 -11.26 5.58
N GLN A 19 9.63 -10.53 4.86
CA GLN A 19 9.39 -9.10 5.11
C GLN A 19 8.25 -8.81 6.07
N ARG A 20 7.29 -9.73 6.24
CA ARG A 20 6.14 -9.65 7.14
C ARG A 20 5.31 -8.36 6.98
N ARG A 21 5.09 -7.94 5.71
CA ARG A 21 4.34 -6.74 5.37
C ARG A 21 2.84 -6.92 5.39
N LYS A 22 2.35 -8.16 5.49
CA LYS A 22 0.92 -8.53 5.44
C LYS A 22 0.22 -8.12 4.15
N VAL A 23 0.96 -8.11 3.04
CA VAL A 23 0.44 -7.75 1.71
C VAL A 23 -0.16 -8.95 1.02
N LEU A 24 0.47 -10.12 1.14
CA LEU A 24 0.06 -11.36 0.53
C LEU A 24 -0.02 -12.50 1.53
N THR A 25 -0.99 -13.38 1.31
CA THR A 25 -1.16 -14.61 2.09
C THR A 25 -1.58 -15.73 1.15
N ASP A 26 -1.50 -16.98 1.59
CA ASP A 26 -2.03 -18.14 0.85
C ASP A 26 -3.50 -17.99 0.44
N SER A 27 -4.25 -17.19 1.20
CA SER A 27 -5.66 -16.91 0.93
C SER A 27 -5.89 -15.69 0.04
N SER A 28 -4.84 -14.98 -0.38
CA SER A 28 -4.98 -13.85 -1.30
C SER A 28 -5.50 -14.31 -2.65
N TYR A 29 -6.47 -13.55 -3.21
CA TYR A 29 -7.07 -13.85 -4.50
C TYR A 29 -6.17 -13.34 -5.63
N VAL A 30 -5.93 -14.18 -6.62
CA VAL A 30 -5.03 -13.88 -7.74
C VAL A 30 -5.67 -14.37 -9.04
N ILE A 31 -5.33 -13.70 -10.13
CA ILE A 31 -5.74 -14.05 -11.48
C ILE A 31 -4.48 -14.35 -12.29
N VAL A 32 -4.46 -15.48 -12.97
CA VAL A 32 -3.41 -15.82 -13.92
C VAL A 32 -4.02 -15.83 -15.33
N ALA A 33 -3.53 -14.92 -16.16
CA ALA A 33 -3.93 -14.81 -17.54
C ALA A 33 -2.82 -15.40 -18.42
N SER A 34 -3.13 -16.44 -19.17
CA SER A 34 -2.20 -17.19 -20.00
C SER A 34 -2.53 -16.99 -21.46
N ARG A 35 -1.52 -16.67 -22.28
CA ARG A 35 -1.60 -16.57 -23.73
C ARG A 35 -2.76 -15.74 -24.26
N ILE A 36 -3.06 -14.62 -23.60
CA ILE A 36 -4.14 -13.71 -24.03
C ILE A 36 -3.92 -13.25 -25.47
N GLY A 37 -4.99 -13.35 -26.28
CA GLY A 37 -4.96 -13.06 -27.70
C GLY A 37 -4.61 -14.27 -28.59
N PHE A 38 -4.25 -15.42 -28.03
CA PHE A 38 -4.05 -16.66 -28.76
C PHE A 38 -5.29 -17.56 -28.69
N LYS A 39 -5.38 -18.55 -29.59
CA LYS A 39 -6.50 -19.50 -29.63
C LYS A 39 -6.62 -20.36 -28.37
N ASP A 40 -5.51 -20.57 -27.69
CA ASP A 40 -5.36 -21.34 -26.46
C ASP A 40 -5.20 -20.43 -25.22
N GLN A 41 -5.75 -19.22 -25.28
CA GLN A 41 -5.80 -18.35 -24.13
C GLN A 41 -6.63 -18.95 -22.99
N SER A 42 -6.19 -18.67 -21.76
CA SER A 42 -6.94 -19.06 -20.56
C SER A 42 -6.80 -18.00 -19.46
N ILE A 43 -7.82 -17.91 -18.64
CA ILE A 43 -7.84 -17.08 -17.43
C ILE A 43 -8.24 -18.01 -16.29
N VAL A 44 -7.38 -18.17 -15.30
CA VAL A 44 -7.65 -18.94 -14.09
C VAL A 44 -7.51 -18.03 -12.89
N SER A 45 -8.45 -18.07 -11.98
CA SER A 45 -8.45 -17.22 -10.79
C SER A 45 -8.83 -18.00 -9.54
N GLY A 46 -8.30 -17.57 -8.40
CA GLY A 46 -8.53 -18.22 -7.12
C GLY A 46 -7.55 -17.76 -6.06
N LYS A 47 -7.57 -18.42 -4.93
CA LYS A 47 -6.58 -18.22 -3.87
C LYS A 47 -5.22 -18.73 -4.32
N ILE A 48 -4.14 -18.13 -3.83
CA ILE A 48 -2.77 -18.59 -4.11
C ILE A 48 -2.65 -20.09 -3.79
N SER A 49 -3.16 -20.54 -2.64
CA SER A 49 -3.14 -21.94 -2.22
C SER A 49 -3.81 -22.92 -3.20
N SER A 50 -4.78 -22.45 -3.97
CA SER A 50 -5.45 -23.24 -5.01
C SER A 50 -4.66 -23.18 -6.33
N LEU A 51 -4.16 -22.01 -6.69
CA LEU A 51 -3.48 -21.75 -7.96
C LEU A 51 -2.11 -22.43 -8.08
N VAL A 52 -1.32 -22.53 -7.00
CA VAL A 52 0.01 -23.16 -7.01
C VAL A 52 0.01 -24.66 -7.38
N LYS A 53 -1.17 -25.24 -7.59
CA LYS A 53 -1.34 -26.64 -8.01
C LYS A 53 -1.77 -26.78 -9.48
N ILE A 54 -1.94 -25.66 -10.18
CA ILE A 54 -2.48 -25.62 -11.54
C ILE A 54 -1.33 -25.59 -12.54
N ASP A 55 -1.50 -26.33 -13.65
CA ASP A 55 -0.68 -26.17 -14.85
C ASP A 55 -1.29 -25.07 -15.72
N PHE A 56 -0.57 -23.98 -15.90
CA PHE A 56 -1.00 -22.84 -16.71
C PHE A 56 -0.62 -22.97 -18.19
N GLY A 57 0.01 -24.08 -18.58
CA GLY A 57 0.37 -24.38 -19.98
C GLY A 57 1.55 -23.54 -20.47
N LYS A 58 1.50 -23.19 -21.76
CA LYS A 58 2.61 -22.47 -22.43
C LYS A 58 2.62 -20.97 -22.12
N PRO A 59 3.80 -20.33 -22.01
CA PRO A 59 3.89 -18.90 -21.86
C PRO A 59 3.45 -18.14 -23.13
N PRO A 60 3.19 -16.82 -23.07
CA PRO A 60 3.41 -15.95 -21.92
C PRO A 60 2.28 -15.99 -20.88
N HIS A 61 2.62 -15.73 -19.62
CA HIS A 61 1.70 -15.62 -18.51
C HIS A 61 1.76 -14.23 -17.87
N THR A 62 0.64 -13.79 -17.31
CA THR A 62 0.54 -12.58 -16.51
C THR A 62 -0.14 -12.93 -15.19
N VAL A 63 0.51 -12.64 -14.08
CA VAL A 63 -0.04 -12.77 -12.74
C VAL A 63 -0.58 -11.40 -12.32
N ILE A 64 -1.85 -11.35 -11.92
CA ILE A 64 -2.56 -10.15 -11.51
C ILE A 64 -3.03 -10.35 -10.07
N ILE A 65 -2.60 -9.49 -9.18
CA ILE A 65 -3.07 -9.44 -7.79
C ILE A 65 -4.05 -8.28 -7.71
N PRO A 66 -5.36 -8.55 -7.76
CA PRO A 66 -6.36 -7.49 -7.73
C PRO A 66 -6.45 -6.90 -6.32
N GLY A 67 -6.80 -5.62 -6.24
CA GLY A 67 -7.33 -5.02 -5.03
C GLY A 67 -8.81 -5.38 -4.86
N ARG A 68 -9.63 -4.36 -4.58
CA ARG A 68 -11.08 -4.52 -4.50
C ARG A 68 -11.67 -4.74 -5.89
N LEU A 69 -12.25 -5.91 -6.10
CA LEU A 69 -12.99 -6.22 -7.33
C LEU A 69 -14.39 -5.57 -7.28
N HIS A 70 -14.74 -4.87 -8.34
CA HIS A 70 -16.11 -4.44 -8.56
C HIS A 70 -16.98 -5.66 -8.90
N PHE A 71 -18.29 -5.60 -8.63
CA PHE A 71 -19.18 -6.77 -8.91
C PHE A 71 -19.15 -7.18 -10.37
N THR A 72 -19.06 -6.22 -11.31
CA THR A 72 -18.96 -6.51 -12.76
C THR A 72 -17.65 -7.21 -13.13
N GLU A 73 -16.55 -6.92 -12.43
CA GLU A 73 -15.25 -7.60 -12.63
C GLU A 73 -15.30 -9.03 -12.10
N SER A 74 -15.94 -9.24 -10.95
CA SER A 74 -16.19 -10.57 -10.39
C SER A 74 -17.07 -11.42 -11.32
N ASP A 75 -18.13 -10.83 -11.87
CA ASP A 75 -19.01 -11.50 -12.82
C ASP A 75 -18.28 -11.82 -14.13
N ALA A 76 -17.44 -10.91 -14.62
CA ALA A 76 -16.61 -11.14 -15.79
C ALA A 76 -15.62 -12.29 -15.58
N LEU A 77 -14.97 -12.38 -14.42
CA LEU A 77 -14.09 -13.50 -14.09
C LEU A 77 -14.84 -14.84 -14.05
N LYS A 78 -16.05 -14.85 -13.48
CA LYS A 78 -16.91 -16.05 -13.46
C LYS A 78 -17.38 -16.47 -14.84
N LEU A 79 -17.63 -15.51 -15.73
CA LEU A 79 -18.16 -15.76 -17.07
C LEU A 79 -17.06 -16.17 -18.07
N PHE A 80 -15.92 -15.49 -18.04
CA PHE A 80 -14.86 -15.63 -19.05
C PHE A 80 -13.64 -16.41 -18.57
N GLY A 81 -13.54 -16.68 -17.27
CA GLY A 81 -12.44 -17.39 -16.65
C GLY A 81 -12.86 -18.65 -15.91
N GLN A 82 -11.88 -19.41 -15.47
CA GLN A 82 -12.06 -20.52 -14.54
C GLN A 82 -11.79 -20.02 -13.13
N CYS A 83 -12.84 -19.85 -12.32
CA CYS A 83 -12.72 -19.50 -10.91
C CYS A 83 -12.60 -20.78 -10.07
N LEU A 84 -11.48 -20.97 -9.40
CA LEU A 84 -11.26 -22.08 -8.46
C LEU A 84 -11.87 -21.78 -7.10
N ASP A 85 -11.91 -20.51 -6.75
CA ASP A 85 -12.51 -19.96 -5.52
C ASP A 85 -13.43 -18.80 -5.90
N GLU A 86 -14.40 -18.49 -5.04
CA GLU A 86 -15.22 -17.30 -5.21
C GLU A 86 -14.35 -16.03 -5.15
N PRO A 87 -14.53 -15.11 -6.11
CA PRO A 87 -13.83 -13.83 -6.08
C PRO A 87 -14.14 -13.06 -4.79
N PHE A 88 -13.12 -12.62 -4.09
CA PHE A 88 -13.27 -11.82 -2.88
C PHE A 88 -12.32 -10.62 -2.89
N ASP A 89 -12.62 -9.66 -2.02
CA ASP A 89 -11.82 -8.46 -1.86
C ASP A 89 -10.57 -8.74 -1.01
N ASN A 90 -9.39 -8.60 -1.62
CA ASN A 90 -8.12 -8.73 -0.90
C ASN A 90 -7.89 -7.59 0.10
N SER A 91 -8.58 -6.44 -0.07
CA SER A 91 -8.36 -5.27 0.77
C SER A 91 -8.84 -5.46 2.21
N GLU A 92 -9.74 -6.41 2.48
CA GLU A 92 -10.23 -6.69 3.84
C GLU A 92 -9.18 -7.38 4.72
N LYS A 93 -8.18 -8.03 4.13
CA LYS A 93 -7.17 -8.83 4.85
C LYS A 93 -5.77 -8.23 4.88
N THR A 94 -5.51 -7.26 4.02
CA THR A 94 -4.22 -6.60 3.94
C THR A 94 -4.29 -5.20 4.55
N GLU A 95 -3.47 -4.94 5.57
CA GLU A 95 -3.29 -3.58 6.03
C GLU A 95 -2.64 -2.78 4.89
N LYS A 96 -3.30 -1.73 4.40
CA LYS A 96 -2.77 -0.89 3.30
C LYS A 96 -1.34 -0.45 3.64
N ILE A 97 -0.43 -0.57 2.68
CA ILE A 97 0.98 -0.12 2.84
C ILE A 97 1.02 1.34 3.29
N SER A 98 0.13 2.19 2.75
CA SER A 98 -0.06 3.57 3.18
C SER A 98 -0.27 3.70 4.69
N LYS A 99 -1.15 2.86 5.27
CA LYS A 99 -1.44 2.87 6.71
C LYS A 99 -0.24 2.47 7.55
N GLN A 100 0.52 1.46 7.11
CA GLN A 100 1.76 1.06 7.80
C GLN A 100 2.84 2.13 7.73
N MET A 101 2.97 2.80 6.58
CA MET A 101 3.89 3.92 6.42
C MET A 101 3.48 5.08 7.32
N MET A 102 2.19 5.45 7.35
CA MET A 102 1.68 6.54 8.15
C MET A 102 1.88 6.34 9.65
N LYS A 103 1.70 5.12 10.16
CA LYS A 103 1.99 4.77 11.57
C LYS A 103 3.44 5.04 11.99
N LYS A 104 4.37 5.07 11.05
CA LYS A 104 5.77 5.43 11.31
C LYS A 104 6.05 6.91 11.03
N TYR A 105 5.45 7.45 9.97
CA TYR A 105 5.77 8.77 9.48
C TYR A 105 5.17 9.88 10.36
N VAL A 106 3.93 9.71 10.84
CA VAL A 106 3.29 10.69 11.73
C VAL A 106 4.11 10.95 13.01
N PRO A 107 4.54 9.92 13.76
CA PRO A 107 5.41 10.14 14.92
C PRO A 107 6.74 10.82 14.58
N MET A 108 7.34 10.49 13.43
CA MET A 108 8.61 11.11 12.99
C MET A 108 8.46 12.62 12.75
N VAL A 109 7.37 13.03 12.09
CA VAL A 109 7.12 14.47 11.84
C VAL A 109 6.81 15.19 13.15
N ARG A 110 6.10 14.56 14.09
CA ARG A 110 5.86 15.11 15.43
C ARG A 110 7.16 15.31 16.20
N GLU A 111 8.02 14.31 16.24
CA GLU A 111 9.35 14.40 16.88
C GLU A 111 10.19 15.52 16.26
N ALA A 112 10.18 15.64 14.93
CA ALA A 112 10.87 16.71 14.23
C ALA A 112 10.32 18.11 14.58
N LEU A 113 8.99 18.26 14.74
CA LEU A 113 8.39 19.51 15.20
C LEU A 113 8.80 19.84 16.64
N GLU A 114 8.76 18.87 17.56
CA GLU A 114 9.19 19.05 18.96
C GLU A 114 10.65 19.49 19.07
N GLU A 115 11.55 18.97 18.20
CA GLU A 115 12.96 19.40 18.16
C GLU A 115 13.14 20.88 17.77
N ILE A 116 12.28 21.41 16.88
CA ILE A 116 12.44 22.78 16.36
C ILE A 116 11.66 23.85 17.14
N ILE A 117 10.59 23.51 17.83
CA ILE A 117 9.81 24.46 18.66
C ILE A 117 10.70 25.31 19.56
N PRO A 118 11.68 24.76 20.33
CA PRO A 118 12.55 25.56 21.20
C PRO A 118 13.39 26.59 20.44
N LEU A 119 13.74 26.33 19.17
CA LEU A 119 14.57 27.23 18.35
C LEU A 119 13.84 28.49 17.91
N TYR A 120 12.50 28.47 18.00
CA TYR A 120 11.61 29.56 17.60
C TYR A 120 10.91 30.28 18.77
N LYS A 121 11.19 29.89 20.02
CA LYS A 121 10.50 30.31 21.24
C LYS A 121 10.33 31.84 21.41
N ASN A 122 11.21 32.64 20.79
CA ASN A 122 11.18 34.09 20.87
C ASN A 122 10.88 34.79 19.54
N GLN A 123 10.36 34.08 18.54
CA GLN A 123 10.11 34.54 17.18
C GLN A 123 8.63 34.44 16.86
N LYS A 124 7.86 35.46 17.31
CA LYS A 124 6.38 35.45 17.15
C LYS A 124 5.89 35.34 15.70
N GLU A 125 6.70 35.75 14.74
CA GLU A 125 6.39 35.64 13.32
C GLU A 125 6.25 34.18 12.85
N PHE A 126 6.80 33.20 13.56
CA PHE A 126 6.72 31.78 13.24
C PHE A 126 5.67 31.02 14.05
N GLU A 127 5.04 31.67 15.04
CA GLU A 127 4.05 31.03 15.93
C GLU A 127 2.90 30.39 15.15
N VAL A 128 2.33 31.11 14.18
CA VAL A 128 1.24 30.60 13.33
C VAL A 128 1.69 29.39 12.50
N ILE A 129 2.95 29.34 12.05
CA ILE A 129 3.45 28.22 11.26
C ILE A 129 3.61 26.97 12.14
N LEU A 130 4.12 27.15 13.36
CA LEU A 130 4.24 26.06 14.34
C LEU A 130 2.88 25.50 14.75
N GLU A 131 1.91 26.38 15.06
CA GLU A 131 0.53 25.99 15.37
C GLU A 131 -0.15 25.23 14.23
N ASN A 132 0.05 25.69 13.00
CA ASN A 132 -0.48 24.97 11.82
C ASN A 132 0.20 23.60 11.63
N ALA A 133 1.51 23.49 11.82
CA ALA A 133 2.19 22.20 11.72
C ALA A 133 1.63 21.21 12.75
N GLU A 134 1.44 21.64 14.01
CA GLU A 134 0.86 20.83 15.07
C GLU A 134 -0.59 20.42 14.74
N LEU A 135 -1.43 21.36 14.28
CA LEU A 135 -2.80 21.11 13.87
C LEU A 135 -2.90 20.04 12.76
N TYR A 136 -2.05 20.13 11.75
CA TYR A 136 -2.06 19.15 10.66
C TYR A 136 -1.54 17.77 11.08
N ILE A 137 -0.61 17.68 12.04
CA ILE A 137 -0.21 16.40 12.65
C ILE A 137 -1.39 15.78 13.40
N GLU A 138 -2.09 16.54 14.23
CA GLU A 138 -3.28 16.07 14.95
C GLU A 138 -4.38 15.62 14.01
N GLN A 139 -4.64 16.37 12.94
CA GLN A 139 -5.59 15.96 11.90
C GLN A 139 -5.19 14.64 11.22
N ALA A 140 -3.90 14.45 10.95
CA ALA A 140 -3.41 13.22 10.37
C ALA A 140 -3.64 12.01 11.29
N GLU A 141 -3.43 12.17 12.60
CA GLU A 141 -3.69 11.15 13.60
C GLU A 141 -5.19 10.78 13.66
N ILE A 142 -6.07 11.79 13.71
CA ILE A 142 -7.52 11.58 13.70
C ILE A 142 -7.96 10.85 12.43
N PHE A 143 -7.51 11.28 11.25
CA PHE A 143 -7.86 10.64 9.99
C PHE A 143 -7.35 9.20 9.90
N LEU A 144 -6.18 8.92 10.48
CA LEU A 144 -5.64 7.57 10.53
C LEU A 144 -6.48 6.64 11.41
N ASP A 145 -6.95 7.14 12.55
CA ASP A 145 -7.83 6.40 13.46
C ASP A 145 -9.22 6.16 12.86
N GLU A 146 -9.73 7.13 12.09
CA GLU A 146 -10.98 7.01 11.33
C GLU A 146 -10.88 6.11 10.09
N GLY A 147 -9.68 5.65 9.72
CA GLY A 147 -9.44 4.87 8.50
C GLY A 147 -9.50 5.69 7.21
N ARG A 148 -9.37 7.01 7.30
CA ARG A 148 -9.34 7.97 6.18
C ARG A 148 -7.90 8.21 5.74
N ASP A 149 -7.24 7.15 5.27
CA ASP A 149 -5.79 7.12 5.00
C ASP A 149 -5.33 8.21 4.04
N GLU A 150 -6.12 8.53 3.01
CA GLU A 150 -5.79 9.55 2.01
C GLU A 150 -5.77 10.96 2.62
N ASN A 151 -6.71 11.26 3.52
CA ASN A 151 -6.74 12.53 4.24
C ASN A 151 -5.57 12.62 5.23
N ALA A 152 -5.22 11.51 5.89
CA ALA A 152 -4.07 11.45 6.78
C ALA A 152 -2.76 11.75 6.02
N ILE A 153 -2.58 11.16 4.82
CA ILE A 153 -1.41 11.41 3.97
C ILE A 153 -1.30 12.88 3.58
N LEU A 154 -2.42 13.51 3.18
CA LEU A 154 -2.43 14.92 2.82
C LEU A 154 -2.06 15.82 4.01
N SER A 155 -2.68 15.58 5.17
CA SER A 155 -2.43 16.38 6.38
C SER A 155 -0.99 16.27 6.84
N ILE A 156 -0.43 15.04 6.93
CA ILE A 156 0.95 14.88 7.39
C ILE A 156 1.96 15.42 6.39
N GLY A 157 1.71 15.29 5.08
CA GLY A 157 2.58 15.88 4.05
C GLY A 157 2.61 17.41 4.11
N TYR A 158 1.50 18.05 4.48
CA TYR A 158 1.46 19.49 4.70
C TYR A 158 2.23 19.90 5.97
N ALA A 159 2.05 19.17 7.06
CA ALA A 159 2.80 19.39 8.31
C ALA A 159 4.30 19.23 8.11
N ASP A 160 4.72 18.17 7.43
CA ASP A 160 6.11 17.87 7.11
C ASP A 160 6.76 19.01 6.30
N GLY A 161 6.06 19.51 5.29
CA GLY A 161 6.53 20.67 4.50
C GLY A 161 6.71 21.92 5.34
N LEU A 162 5.86 22.19 6.36
CA LEU A 162 6.02 23.32 7.29
C LEU A 162 7.21 23.10 8.22
N VAL A 163 7.37 21.89 8.77
CA VAL A 163 8.50 21.51 9.62
C VAL A 163 9.81 21.62 8.86
N ASP A 164 9.86 21.14 7.64
CA ASP A 164 11.05 21.22 6.78
C ASP A 164 11.41 22.66 6.44
N ALA A 165 10.43 23.51 6.12
CA ALA A 165 10.66 24.93 5.89
C ALA A 165 11.28 25.62 7.11
N LEU A 166 10.81 25.30 8.32
CA LEU A 166 11.35 25.82 9.57
C LEU A 166 12.77 25.31 9.82
N ARG A 167 13.06 24.04 9.54
CA ARG A 167 14.42 23.46 9.64
C ARG A 167 15.38 24.15 8.69
N LEU A 168 14.99 24.30 7.43
CA LEU A 168 15.80 25.00 6.43
C LEU A 168 16.09 26.46 6.82
N ALA A 169 15.10 27.17 7.38
CA ALA A 169 15.28 28.54 7.85
C ALA A 169 16.31 28.65 8.99
N LYS A 170 16.57 27.57 9.73
CA LYS A 170 17.63 27.47 10.77
C LYS A 170 18.94 26.86 10.25
N GLY A 171 19.02 26.49 8.96
CA GLY A 171 20.21 25.84 8.39
C GLY A 171 20.45 24.43 8.91
N LEU A 172 19.40 23.75 9.36
CA LEU A 172 19.47 22.35 9.80
C LEU A 172 19.38 21.43 8.58
N GLU A 173 20.27 20.44 8.51
CA GLU A 173 20.24 19.44 7.44
C GLU A 173 19.10 18.43 7.66
N PHE A 174 18.57 17.90 6.56
CA PHE A 174 17.60 16.80 6.61
C PHE A 174 18.26 15.54 7.17
N LYS A 175 17.73 15.03 8.26
CA LYS A 175 17.98 13.65 8.68
C LYS A 175 16.97 12.77 7.93
N MET A 176 17.38 12.14 6.84
CA MET A 176 16.64 11.04 6.23
C MET A 176 16.78 9.76 7.05
#